data_e1005a78574ec61300e1601b9c8735ea
#
_entry.id   e1005a78574ec61300e1601b9c8735ea
#
_cell.length_a   1.000
_cell.length_b   1.000
_cell.length_c   1.000
_cell.angle_alpha   90.00
_cell.angle_beta   90.00
_cell.angle_gamma   90.00
#
_symmetry.space_group_name_H-M   'P 1'
#
loop_
_entity.id
_entity.type
_entity.pdbx_description
1 polymer ?
#
loop_
_entity_poly.entity_id
_entity_poly.type
_entity_poly.pdbx_seq_one_letter_code
_entity_poly.pdbx_strand_id
1 'polypeptide(L)'
;MSDILKIGKYEFNSRLIVGSGKYKDFQTTKDATIASGSELITVAIRRVNIMNPNEENLLDYFKDTNVKLLPNSAGCFTAEEAITTFRLMREATGIDIIKLEVIGDAHKTLYPDVIETIKACEILKKEGFIIMAYTNDDPIIAKRLEDAGADAIMPLAAPIGSGLGI
;
A
#
# COMPACT_ATOMS: atom_id res chain seq x y z
N MET A 1 6.15 12.13 25.95
CA MET A 1 6.22 10.79 25.37
C MET A 1 6.08 10.94 23.86
N SER A 2 7.00 10.41 23.07
CA SER A 2 6.85 10.43 21.60
C SER A 2 5.67 9.52 21.22
N ASP A 3 4.73 10.05 20.47
CA ASP A 3 3.58 9.30 19.96
C ASP A 3 3.99 8.49 18.71
N ILE A 4 4.69 7.38 18.93
CA ILE A 4 5.21 6.50 17.87
C ILE A 4 4.09 5.62 17.33
N LEU A 5 3.89 5.67 16.01
CA LEU A 5 3.01 4.75 15.29
C LEU A 5 3.76 3.42 15.04
N LYS A 6 3.19 2.30 15.49
CA LYS A 6 3.74 0.97 15.23
C LYS A 6 2.85 0.22 14.24
N ILE A 7 3.47 -0.33 13.19
CA ILE A 7 2.81 -1.19 12.20
C ILE A 7 3.69 -2.43 12.02
N GLY A 8 3.26 -3.56 12.55
CA GLY A 8 4.09 -4.75 12.64
C GLY A 8 5.41 -4.47 13.37
N LYS A 9 6.53 -4.72 12.73
CA LYS A 9 7.90 -4.43 13.26
C LYS A 9 8.38 -3.00 13.00
N TYR A 10 7.64 -2.20 12.24
CA TYR A 10 8.04 -0.83 11.87
C TYR A 10 7.52 0.20 12.86
N GLU A 11 8.34 1.20 13.11
CA GLU A 11 8.01 2.36 13.94
C GLU A 11 8.15 3.64 13.11
N PHE A 12 7.18 4.55 13.26
CA PHE A 12 7.10 5.82 12.55
C PHE A 12 6.81 6.96 13.52
N ASN A 13 7.49 8.08 13.35
CA ASN A 13 7.24 9.30 14.12
C ASN A 13 6.09 10.12 13.49
N SER A 14 5.82 9.91 12.20
CA SER A 14 4.73 10.56 11.48
C SER A 14 3.57 9.60 11.26
N ARG A 15 2.34 10.08 11.48
CA ARG A 15 1.12 9.36 11.13
C ARG A 15 0.64 9.65 9.71
N LEU A 16 1.33 10.58 9.00
CA LEU A 16 1.00 10.92 7.63
C LEU A 16 1.57 9.88 6.69
N ILE A 17 0.72 9.35 5.81
CA ILE A 17 1.08 8.51 4.67
C ILE A 17 0.72 9.29 3.42
N VAL A 18 1.68 9.48 2.52
CA VAL A 18 1.44 10.19 1.27
C VAL A 18 1.37 9.23 0.08
N GLY A 19 0.76 9.68 -1.01
CA GLY A 19 0.69 8.93 -2.26
C GLY A 19 1.69 9.44 -3.28
N SER A 20 2.25 8.56 -4.09
CA SER A 20 3.19 8.90 -5.17
C SER A 20 2.52 9.30 -6.49
N GLY A 21 1.20 9.32 -6.55
CA GLY A 21 0.48 9.55 -7.80
C GLY A 21 0.34 11.03 -8.18
N LYS A 22 0.39 11.31 -9.50
CA LYS A 22 0.05 12.61 -10.12
C LYS A 22 1.02 13.77 -9.83
N TYR A 23 2.19 13.54 -9.29
CA TYR A 23 3.27 14.52 -9.33
C TYR A 23 3.85 14.65 -10.75
N LYS A 24 4.45 15.79 -11.02
CA LYS A 24 5.04 16.10 -12.32
C LYS A 24 6.17 15.13 -12.71
N ASP A 25 7.01 14.81 -11.74
CA ASP A 25 8.18 13.94 -11.88
C ASP A 25 8.55 13.29 -10.52
N PHE A 26 9.50 12.37 -10.52
CA PHE A 26 9.93 11.66 -9.32
C PHE A 26 10.69 12.56 -8.34
N GLN A 27 11.42 13.56 -8.82
CA GLN A 27 12.09 14.51 -7.95
C GLN A 27 11.06 15.35 -7.16
N THR A 28 10.04 15.87 -7.83
CA THR A 28 8.93 16.57 -7.17
C THR A 28 8.20 15.68 -6.16
N THR A 29 8.02 14.40 -6.48
CA THR A 29 7.43 13.42 -5.56
C THR A 29 8.27 13.28 -4.29
N LYS A 30 9.60 13.12 -4.44
CA LYS A 30 10.54 13.04 -3.33
C LYS A 30 10.51 14.30 -2.47
N ASP A 31 10.66 15.48 -3.09
CA ASP A 31 10.73 16.74 -2.39
C ASP A 31 9.45 17.04 -1.60
N ALA A 32 8.29 16.80 -2.20
CA ALA A 32 6.99 16.93 -1.53
C ALA A 32 6.84 15.95 -0.36
N THR A 33 7.27 14.71 -0.53
CA THR A 33 7.23 13.70 0.54
C THR A 33 8.11 14.12 1.72
N ILE A 34 9.33 14.55 1.46
CA ILE A 34 10.26 15.01 2.51
C ILE A 34 9.70 16.26 3.20
N ALA A 35 9.22 17.24 2.42
CA ALA A 35 8.66 18.48 2.95
C ALA A 35 7.41 18.23 3.82
N SER A 36 6.64 17.18 3.54
CA SER A 36 5.45 16.81 4.33
C SER A 36 5.79 16.21 5.71
N GLY A 37 7.04 15.79 5.93
CA GLY A 37 7.44 15.02 7.11
C GLY A 37 6.89 13.59 7.18
N SER A 38 6.34 13.08 6.08
CA SER A 38 5.88 11.69 6.00
C SER A 38 7.08 10.73 5.93
N GLU A 39 7.00 9.65 6.70
CA GLU A 39 7.99 8.58 6.70
C GLU A 39 7.53 7.36 5.89
N LEU A 40 6.33 7.44 5.26
CA LEU A 40 5.75 6.35 4.49
C LEU A 40 5.05 6.90 3.24
N ILE A 41 5.41 6.37 2.06
CA ILE A 41 4.81 6.75 0.77
C ILE A 41 4.24 5.54 0.04
N THR A 42 2.99 5.61 -0.41
CA THR A 42 2.38 4.54 -1.20
C THR A 42 2.87 4.56 -2.64
N VAL A 43 3.16 3.38 -3.18
CA VAL A 43 3.66 3.19 -4.55
C VAL A 43 2.88 2.06 -5.22
N ALA A 44 2.24 2.36 -6.35
CA ALA A 44 1.56 1.33 -7.14
C ALA A 44 2.61 0.43 -7.83
N ILE A 45 2.64 -0.87 -7.50
CA ILE A 45 3.63 -1.82 -8.04
C ILE A 45 3.60 -1.84 -9.56
N ARG A 46 2.43 -1.78 -10.17
CA ARG A 46 2.28 -1.76 -11.64
C ARG A 46 2.91 -0.54 -12.33
N ARG A 47 3.24 0.51 -11.55
CA ARG A 47 3.91 1.73 -12.06
C ARG A 47 5.41 1.76 -11.76
N VAL A 48 5.90 0.77 -11.01
CA VAL A 48 7.32 0.61 -10.72
C VAL A 48 7.92 -0.27 -11.79
N ASN A 49 8.91 0.25 -12.51
CA ASN A 49 9.60 -0.52 -13.53
C ASN A 49 10.62 -1.46 -12.88
N ILE A 50 10.13 -2.59 -12.34
CA ILE A 50 10.97 -3.59 -11.68
C ILE A 50 11.82 -4.37 -12.71
N MET A 51 11.37 -4.41 -13.97
CA MET A 51 11.93 -5.27 -15.00
C MET A 51 13.03 -4.60 -15.83
N ASN A 52 13.16 -3.28 -15.81
CA ASN A 52 14.12 -2.51 -16.59
C ASN A 52 15.06 -1.69 -15.70
N PRO A 53 16.20 -2.23 -15.28
CA PRO A 53 17.11 -1.53 -14.36
C PRO A 53 17.78 -0.28 -14.98
N ASN A 54 17.64 -0.06 -16.28
CA ASN A 54 18.20 1.10 -16.99
C ASN A 54 17.21 2.26 -17.14
N GLU A 55 15.97 2.09 -16.71
CA GLU A 55 14.99 3.17 -16.73
C GLU A 55 14.87 3.81 -15.35
N GLU A 56 14.63 5.11 -15.35
CA GLU A 56 14.40 5.91 -14.14
C GLU A 56 13.27 5.29 -13.30
N ASN A 57 13.58 5.02 -12.02
CA ASN A 57 12.65 4.35 -11.12
C ASN A 57 12.43 5.18 -9.84
N LEU A 58 11.17 5.33 -9.46
CA LEU A 58 10.82 6.02 -8.21
C LEU A 58 11.55 5.45 -6.98
N LEU A 59 11.82 4.14 -6.96
CA LEU A 59 12.54 3.49 -5.86
C LEU A 59 13.93 4.09 -5.65
N ASP A 60 14.61 4.50 -6.72
CA ASP A 60 15.97 5.05 -6.65
C ASP A 60 16.00 6.40 -5.95
N TYR A 61 14.94 7.19 -6.08
CA TYR A 61 14.83 8.50 -5.46
C TYR A 61 14.73 8.44 -3.94
N PHE A 62 14.27 7.33 -3.38
CA PHE A 62 14.07 7.17 -1.92
C PHE A 62 15.16 6.35 -1.22
N LYS A 63 16.12 5.77 -1.95
CA LYS A 63 17.21 4.93 -1.39
C LYS A 63 17.99 5.61 -0.27
N ASP A 64 18.29 6.90 -0.42
CA ASP A 64 19.09 7.68 0.52
C ASP A 64 18.22 8.53 1.48
N THR A 65 16.99 8.10 1.72
CA THR A 65 16.05 8.78 2.61
C THR A 65 15.57 7.86 3.74
N ASN A 66 15.01 8.46 4.79
CA ASN A 66 14.34 7.71 5.85
C ASN A 66 12.90 7.29 5.49
N VAL A 67 12.41 7.69 4.31
CA VAL A 67 11.06 7.38 3.85
C VAL A 67 10.99 5.94 3.39
N LYS A 68 10.08 5.17 3.96
CA LYS A 68 9.81 3.80 3.53
C LYS A 68 8.77 3.79 2.41
N LEU A 69 8.97 2.87 1.49
CA LEU A 69 8.01 2.63 0.43
C LEU A 69 6.93 1.65 0.92
N LEU A 70 5.69 1.96 0.62
CA LEU A 70 4.52 1.12 0.87
C LEU A 70 3.93 0.68 -0.48
N PRO A 71 4.44 -0.42 -1.06
CA PRO A 71 3.90 -0.96 -2.30
C PRO A 71 2.44 -1.35 -2.15
N ASN A 72 1.62 -1.01 -3.14
CA ASN A 72 0.22 -1.41 -3.18
C ASN A 72 -0.11 -2.24 -4.42
N SER A 73 -1.12 -3.09 -4.29
CA SER A 73 -1.66 -3.94 -5.36
C SER A 73 -2.77 -3.26 -6.17
N ALA A 74 -2.75 -1.94 -6.30
CA ALA A 74 -3.73 -1.21 -7.08
C ALA A 74 -3.88 -1.77 -8.50
N GLY A 75 -5.12 -2.06 -8.89
CA GLY A 75 -5.45 -2.67 -10.16
C GLY A 75 -5.38 -4.20 -10.15
N CYS A 76 -5.28 -4.85 -9.02
CA CYS A 76 -5.56 -6.28 -8.86
C CYS A 76 -7.06 -6.47 -8.56
N PHE A 77 -7.67 -7.45 -9.23
CA PHE A 77 -9.11 -7.74 -9.12
C PHE A 77 -9.39 -9.08 -8.45
N THR A 78 -8.36 -9.84 -8.14
CA THR A 78 -8.45 -11.12 -7.43
C THR A 78 -7.37 -11.22 -6.36
N ALA A 79 -7.60 -12.07 -5.35
CA ALA A 79 -6.60 -12.40 -4.35
C ALA A 79 -5.32 -12.96 -4.97
N GLU A 80 -5.46 -13.82 -5.97
CA GLU A 80 -4.33 -14.47 -6.66
C GLU A 80 -3.43 -13.46 -7.37
N GLU A 81 -4.02 -12.47 -8.05
CA GLU A 81 -3.27 -11.38 -8.68
C GLU A 81 -2.50 -10.56 -7.64
N ALA A 82 -3.15 -10.19 -6.53
CA ALA A 82 -2.51 -9.42 -5.47
C ALA A 82 -1.37 -10.21 -4.81
N ILE A 83 -1.58 -11.49 -4.49
CA ILE A 83 -0.57 -12.37 -3.89
C ILE A 83 0.64 -12.51 -4.83
N THR A 84 0.42 -12.80 -6.09
CA THR A 84 1.48 -12.94 -7.09
C THR A 84 2.26 -11.64 -7.23
N THR A 85 1.56 -10.51 -7.30
CA THR A 85 2.17 -9.18 -7.40
C THR A 85 3.09 -8.88 -6.21
N PHE A 86 2.66 -9.17 -4.98
CA PHE A 86 3.49 -8.92 -3.80
C PHE A 86 4.66 -9.89 -3.66
N ARG A 87 4.51 -11.14 -4.05
CA ARG A 87 5.62 -12.11 -4.08
C ARG A 87 6.74 -11.64 -5.01
N LEU A 88 6.38 -11.26 -6.25
CA LEU A 88 7.34 -10.73 -7.23
C LEU A 88 7.99 -9.43 -6.75
N MET A 89 7.21 -8.52 -6.18
CA MET A 89 7.73 -7.28 -5.61
C MET A 89 8.74 -7.55 -4.49
N ARG A 90 8.42 -8.45 -3.54
CA ARG A 90 9.34 -8.79 -2.45
C ARG A 90 10.62 -9.46 -2.95
N GLU A 91 10.52 -10.33 -3.94
CA GLU A 91 11.68 -10.97 -4.56
C GLU A 91 12.62 -9.92 -5.20
N ALA A 92 12.06 -8.93 -5.87
CA ALA A 92 12.82 -7.90 -6.55
C ALA A 92 13.39 -6.82 -5.62
N THR A 93 12.72 -6.51 -4.50
CA THR A 93 13.04 -5.32 -3.67
C THR A 93 13.39 -5.62 -2.22
N GLY A 94 13.04 -6.80 -1.72
CA GLY A 94 13.14 -7.16 -0.31
C GLY A 94 12.11 -6.48 0.61
N ILE A 95 11.19 -5.67 0.08
CA ILE A 95 10.18 -4.97 0.89
C ILE A 95 9.11 -5.96 1.35
N ASP A 96 8.77 -5.93 2.63
CA ASP A 96 7.79 -6.82 3.24
C ASP A 96 6.56 -6.11 3.85
N ILE A 97 6.58 -4.77 3.93
CA ILE A 97 5.39 -3.99 4.29
C ILE A 97 4.61 -3.61 3.03
N ILE A 98 3.30 -3.87 3.03
CA ILE A 98 2.46 -3.74 1.85
C ILE A 98 1.11 -3.10 2.16
N LYS A 99 0.55 -2.37 1.19
CA LYS A 99 -0.85 -1.97 1.19
C LYS A 99 -1.64 -2.94 0.30
N LEU A 100 -2.32 -3.87 0.95
CA LEU A 100 -3.15 -4.85 0.25
C LEU A 100 -4.44 -4.18 -0.23
N GLU A 101 -4.66 -4.24 -1.53
CA GLU A 101 -5.79 -3.62 -2.22
C GLU A 101 -6.28 -4.57 -3.32
N VAL A 102 -7.49 -5.11 -3.17
CA VAL A 102 -8.19 -5.89 -4.19
C VAL A 102 -9.47 -5.16 -4.55
N ILE A 103 -9.67 -4.85 -5.81
CA ILE A 103 -10.77 -4.01 -6.30
C ILE A 103 -11.86 -4.90 -6.91
N GLY A 104 -13.12 -4.65 -6.55
CA GLY A 104 -14.23 -5.50 -6.98
C GLY A 104 -14.69 -5.27 -8.43
N ASP A 105 -14.60 -4.05 -8.94
CA ASP A 105 -15.08 -3.74 -10.31
C ASP A 105 -14.23 -2.64 -10.95
N ALA A 106 -13.66 -2.95 -12.12
CA ALA A 106 -12.86 -2.01 -12.91
C ALA A 106 -13.67 -0.92 -13.61
N HIS A 107 -14.97 -1.14 -13.81
CA HIS A 107 -15.83 -0.30 -14.65
C HIS A 107 -16.69 0.70 -13.88
N LYS A 108 -16.75 0.56 -12.56
CA LYS A 108 -17.59 1.41 -11.71
C LYS A 108 -16.75 2.23 -10.74
N THR A 109 -16.98 1.98 -9.47
CA THR A 109 -16.21 2.60 -8.39
C THR A 109 -15.12 1.63 -7.93
N LEU A 110 -13.97 2.18 -7.53
CA LEU A 110 -12.85 1.36 -7.07
C LEU A 110 -13.06 0.91 -5.60
N TYR A 111 -14.21 0.31 -5.33
CA TYR A 111 -14.51 -0.30 -4.03
C TYR A 111 -13.69 -1.58 -3.83
N PRO A 112 -13.22 -1.80 -2.59
CA PRO A 112 -12.50 -3.04 -2.27
C PRO A 112 -13.44 -4.25 -2.34
N ASP A 113 -12.94 -5.36 -2.92
CA ASP A 113 -13.52 -6.67 -2.75
C ASP A 113 -13.04 -7.24 -1.41
N VAL A 114 -13.92 -7.19 -0.41
CA VAL A 114 -13.57 -7.58 0.96
C VAL A 114 -13.31 -9.08 1.10
N ILE A 115 -13.97 -9.92 0.30
CA ILE A 115 -13.81 -11.38 0.34
C ILE A 115 -12.42 -11.75 -0.19
N GLU A 116 -12.07 -11.22 -1.35
CA GLU A 116 -10.76 -11.45 -1.95
C GLU A 116 -9.63 -10.79 -1.14
N THR A 117 -9.89 -9.63 -0.51
CA THR A 117 -8.93 -8.98 0.39
C THR A 117 -8.63 -9.84 1.62
N ILE A 118 -9.64 -10.40 2.29
CA ILE A 118 -9.45 -11.31 3.44
C ILE A 118 -8.66 -12.55 3.03
N LYS A 119 -9.04 -13.19 1.93
CA LYS A 119 -8.34 -14.37 1.39
C LYS A 119 -6.86 -14.10 1.10
N ALA A 120 -6.56 -12.98 0.45
CA ALA A 120 -5.19 -12.57 0.18
C ALA A 120 -4.41 -12.27 1.48
N CYS A 121 -5.07 -11.60 2.45
CA CYS A 121 -4.49 -11.27 3.74
C CYS A 121 -4.02 -12.52 4.50
N GLU A 122 -4.88 -13.54 4.62
CA GLU A 122 -4.54 -14.80 5.30
C GLU A 122 -3.32 -15.51 4.71
N ILE A 123 -3.19 -15.48 3.38
CA ILE A 123 -2.08 -16.14 2.67
C ILE A 123 -0.79 -15.33 2.85
N LEU A 124 -0.84 -14.03 2.59
CA LEU A 124 0.33 -13.16 2.67
C LEU A 124 0.85 -13.02 4.11
N LYS A 125 -0.04 -13.07 5.11
CA LYS A 125 0.37 -13.07 6.52
C LYS A 125 1.19 -14.31 6.89
N LYS A 126 0.78 -15.49 6.43
CA LYS A 126 1.54 -16.74 6.63
C LYS A 126 2.93 -16.69 5.97
N GLU A 127 3.07 -15.88 4.95
CA GLU A 127 4.35 -15.66 4.26
C GLU A 127 5.21 -14.56 4.90
N GLY A 128 4.76 -13.97 6.01
CA GLY A 128 5.52 -12.99 6.80
C GLY A 128 5.44 -11.57 6.30
N PHE A 129 4.46 -11.22 5.47
CA PHE A 129 4.20 -9.83 5.11
C PHE A 129 3.60 -9.04 6.28
N ILE A 130 3.93 -7.75 6.34
CA ILE A 130 3.29 -6.77 7.20
C ILE A 130 2.23 -6.06 6.36
N ILE A 131 0.97 -6.24 6.73
CA ILE A 131 -0.16 -5.96 5.86
C ILE A 131 -0.97 -4.77 6.38
N MET A 132 -1.07 -3.73 5.56
CA MET A 132 -2.01 -2.64 5.71
C MET A 132 -3.17 -2.88 4.73
N ALA A 133 -4.33 -3.30 5.24
CA ALA A 133 -5.45 -3.75 4.41
C ALA A 133 -6.40 -2.60 4.06
N TYR A 134 -6.53 -2.28 2.77
CA TYR A 134 -7.50 -1.32 2.27
C TYR A 134 -8.90 -1.95 2.25
N THR A 135 -9.87 -1.26 2.84
CA THR A 135 -11.24 -1.75 2.98
C THR A 135 -12.25 -0.60 3.03
N ASN A 136 -13.53 -0.93 3.16
CA ASN A 136 -14.59 0.01 3.46
C ASN A 136 -14.64 0.35 4.98
N ASP A 137 -15.64 1.14 5.38
CA ASP A 137 -15.87 1.63 6.74
C ASP A 137 -16.67 0.66 7.65
N ASP A 138 -16.92 -0.58 7.18
CA ASP A 138 -17.63 -1.60 7.96
C ASP A 138 -16.74 -2.15 9.10
N PRO A 139 -17.08 -1.92 10.38
CA PRO A 139 -16.28 -2.40 11.50
C PRO A 139 -16.25 -3.93 11.63
N ILE A 140 -17.25 -4.63 11.10
CA ILE A 140 -17.28 -6.10 11.08
C ILE A 140 -16.21 -6.62 10.11
N ILE A 141 -16.09 -5.99 8.95
CA ILE A 141 -15.05 -6.33 7.96
C ILE A 141 -13.66 -5.97 8.51
N ALA A 142 -13.53 -4.82 9.16
CA ALA A 142 -12.28 -4.43 9.81
C ALA A 142 -11.82 -5.49 10.83
N LYS A 143 -12.72 -6.00 11.65
CA LYS A 143 -12.41 -7.06 12.61
C LYS A 143 -12.02 -8.38 11.93
N ARG A 144 -12.67 -8.76 10.84
CA ARG A 144 -12.32 -9.96 10.07
C ARG A 144 -10.92 -9.86 9.44
N LEU A 145 -10.55 -8.68 8.94
CA LEU A 145 -9.21 -8.43 8.41
C LEU A 145 -8.14 -8.48 9.50
N GLU A 146 -8.43 -7.94 10.70
CA GLU A 146 -7.55 -8.09 11.87
C GLU A 146 -7.36 -9.57 12.22
N ASP A 147 -8.44 -10.35 12.27
CA ASP A 147 -8.40 -11.79 12.56
C ASP A 147 -7.66 -12.59 11.46
N ALA A 148 -7.72 -12.13 10.21
CA ALA A 148 -6.93 -12.65 9.09
C ALA A 148 -5.44 -12.29 9.16
N GLY A 149 -5.05 -11.41 10.09
CA GLY A 149 -3.67 -11.05 10.40
C GLY A 149 -3.21 -9.71 9.81
N ALA A 150 -4.10 -8.83 9.39
CA ALA A 150 -3.70 -7.48 8.99
C ALA A 150 -3.08 -6.73 10.17
N ASP A 151 -1.97 -6.05 9.93
CA ASP A 151 -1.25 -5.25 10.94
C ASP A 151 -1.84 -3.84 11.07
N ALA A 152 -2.55 -3.37 10.05
CA ALA A 152 -3.32 -2.13 10.08
C ALA A 152 -4.52 -2.22 9.13
N ILE A 153 -5.61 -1.57 9.51
CA ILE A 153 -6.81 -1.44 8.68
C ILE A 153 -6.87 -0.03 8.13
N MET A 154 -7.10 0.10 6.82
CA MET A 154 -7.16 1.36 6.11
C MET A 154 -8.56 1.57 5.49
N PRO A 155 -9.54 2.03 6.28
CA PRO A 155 -10.87 2.33 5.75
C PRO A 155 -10.78 3.47 4.73
N LEU A 156 -11.47 3.32 3.61
CA LEU A 156 -11.58 4.40 2.62
C LEU A 156 -12.44 5.55 3.17
N ALA A 157 -12.05 6.79 2.86
CA ALA A 157 -12.91 7.96 3.09
C ALA A 157 -13.84 8.19 1.88
N ALA A 158 -13.31 7.99 0.68
CA ALA A 158 -14.07 7.98 -0.57
C ALA A 158 -13.48 6.93 -1.52
N PRO A 159 -14.27 6.37 -2.46
CA PRO A 159 -13.71 5.49 -3.49
C PRO A 159 -12.59 6.20 -4.26
N ILE A 160 -11.45 5.53 -4.42
CA ILE A 160 -10.25 6.10 -5.03
C ILE A 160 -10.58 6.68 -6.40
N GLY A 161 -10.20 7.95 -6.62
CA GLY A 161 -10.35 8.64 -7.91
C GLY A 161 -11.77 9.04 -8.27
N SER A 162 -12.78 8.80 -7.41
CA SER A 162 -14.19 9.10 -7.70
C SER A 162 -14.57 10.56 -7.42
N GLY A 163 -13.94 11.20 -6.42
CA GLY A 163 -14.34 12.52 -5.94
C GLY A 163 -15.71 12.55 -5.23
N LEU A 164 -16.27 11.39 -4.89
CA LEU A 164 -17.62 11.29 -4.35
C LEU A 164 -17.75 11.72 -2.88
N GLY A 165 -16.63 11.76 -2.15
CA GLY A 165 -16.66 12.03 -0.70
C GLY A 165 -17.05 10.78 0.12
N ILE A 166 -17.30 11.01 1.39
CA ILE A 166 -17.65 9.99 2.38
C ILE A 166 -19.17 9.76 2.35
#